data_6bbb0f865ce6127d3d2a1a2b05414397
#
_entry.id   6bbb0f865ce6127d3d2a1a2b05414397
#
_cell.length_a   1.000
_cell.length_b   1.000
_cell.length_c   1.000
_cell.angle_alpha   90.00
_cell.angle_beta   90.00
_cell.angle_gamma   90.00
#
_symmetry.space_group_name_H-M   'P 1'
#
loop_
_entity.id
_entity.type
_entity.pdbx_description
1 polymer ?
#
loop_
_entity_poly.entity_id
_entity_poly.type
_entity_poly.pdbx_seq_one_letter_code
_entity_poly.pdbx_strand_id
1 'polypeptide(L)'
;MAKILDQPRYKCALAAMQTVQAIPGAIPILHSGPGCAAKLNDNNGTSGRYSPNIFPCTSISEKEVVFGGSNKLRSTIENALKVIDADLFVVLSGCTGEIIGDDIEEVASNFADAEKPVIWAKTPGFKGNNYVGHDWILKSIFEQYLSRDDVVSTSSTTAGTAGKEKGLVNLFVAPPQQDPYWLGNLREIENLLTAIGLKPNTIFGFGRGLENLKKIPNAEYTILVSPWAGLESAEYLERRFNIPLLQYPVLPIGSTETTKFLRAVAEFTGADKELTERVITEKEAEFYYYIERFADTLLETRILGKRFTVASDSEYTLAVTKFLVNDMGLFPEKVFITDDAPKSFQQKITDELNQLNYGITTEVQFTTDGHDIHEQIKAMDFAGTPLIIGSNWEKKLAVELGAHYINVSYPMLEKLVINDHIAGYSGGLHLLEQIFTAAMSKLKL
;
A
#
# COMPACT_ATOMS: atom_id res chain seq x y z
N MET A 1 -8.04 -3.53 29.61
CA MET A 1 -6.75 -4.23 29.62
C MET A 1 -5.74 -3.43 28.84
N ALA A 2 -4.49 -3.33 29.29
CA ALA A 2 -3.44 -2.72 28.47
C ALA A 2 -3.23 -3.61 27.23
N LYS A 3 -3.29 -3.03 26.04
CA LYS A 3 -3.07 -3.74 24.77
C LYS A 3 -1.58 -4.07 24.67
N ILE A 4 -1.20 -5.33 24.71
CA ILE A 4 0.19 -5.75 24.51
C ILE A 4 0.40 -5.91 23.01
N LEU A 5 1.25 -5.07 22.43
CA LEU A 5 1.65 -5.13 21.03
C LEU A 5 3.04 -5.79 20.93
N ASP A 6 3.09 -7.09 21.09
CA ASP A 6 4.31 -7.89 20.94
C ASP A 6 4.61 -8.26 19.48
N GLN A 7 3.59 -8.20 18.62
CA GLN A 7 3.65 -8.53 17.19
C GLN A 7 3.18 -7.34 16.34
N PRO A 8 4.02 -6.31 16.15
CA PRO A 8 3.62 -5.14 15.37
C PRO A 8 3.38 -5.51 13.89
N ARG A 9 2.20 -5.19 13.38
CA ARG A 9 1.75 -5.47 12.00
C ARG A 9 1.62 -4.20 11.16
N TYR A 10 1.82 -3.06 11.77
CA TYR A 10 1.90 -1.75 11.16
C TYR A 10 2.93 -0.89 11.94
N LYS A 11 3.23 0.29 11.42
CA LYS A 11 4.18 1.23 12.02
C LYS A 11 3.43 2.48 12.51
N CYS A 12 4.12 3.38 13.21
CA CYS A 12 3.54 4.68 13.57
C CYS A 12 3.47 5.62 12.34
N ALA A 13 2.70 6.72 12.45
CA ALA A 13 2.50 7.66 11.34
C ALA A 13 3.80 8.23 10.77
N LEU A 14 4.83 8.48 11.60
CA LEU A 14 6.13 8.97 11.11
C LEU A 14 6.81 7.98 10.15
N ALA A 15 6.51 6.68 10.27
CA ALA A 15 7.05 5.68 9.33
C ALA A 15 6.50 5.84 7.91
N ALA A 16 5.43 6.61 7.73
CA ALA A 16 4.95 7.01 6.42
C ALA A 16 5.95 7.90 5.65
N MET A 17 7.09 8.28 6.25
CA MET A 17 8.23 8.82 5.50
C MET A 17 8.61 7.95 4.29
N GLN A 18 8.30 6.66 4.35
CA GLN A 18 8.49 5.72 3.25
C GLN A 18 7.69 6.11 1.99
N THR A 19 6.57 6.80 2.15
CA THR A 19 5.82 7.41 1.04
C THR A 19 6.66 8.46 0.31
N VAL A 20 7.35 9.31 1.06
CA VAL A 20 8.27 10.31 0.48
C VAL A 20 9.42 9.62 -0.22
N GLN A 21 10.04 8.64 0.42
CA GLN A 21 11.17 7.89 -0.13
C GLN A 21 10.84 7.09 -1.41
N ALA A 22 9.56 6.75 -1.62
CA ALA A 22 9.10 6.09 -2.82
C ALA A 22 8.94 7.04 -4.03
N ILE A 23 8.97 8.35 -3.80
CA ILE A 23 8.97 9.39 -4.83
C ILE A 23 10.43 9.68 -5.21
N PRO A 24 10.90 9.32 -6.42
CA PRO A 24 12.25 9.63 -6.86
C PRO A 24 12.57 11.12 -6.76
N GLY A 25 13.71 11.45 -6.20
CA GLY A 25 14.15 12.82 -5.96
C GLY A 25 13.58 13.49 -4.71
N ALA A 26 12.65 12.84 -3.97
CA ALA A 26 12.12 13.38 -2.72
C ALA A 26 12.84 12.82 -1.48
N ILE A 27 13.14 13.69 -0.53
CA ILE A 27 13.85 13.35 0.73
C ILE A 27 13.03 13.80 1.93
N PRO A 28 12.68 12.90 2.87
CA PRO A 28 12.07 13.29 4.13
C PRO A 28 13.09 13.89 5.09
N ILE A 29 12.70 14.94 5.83
CA ILE A 29 13.44 15.51 6.94
C ILE A 29 12.66 15.25 8.22
N LEU A 30 13.23 14.48 9.15
CA LEU A 30 12.52 14.11 10.36
C LEU A 30 12.75 15.14 11.48
N HIS A 31 11.68 15.75 11.96
CA HIS A 31 11.71 16.54 13.19
C HIS A 31 11.27 15.68 14.38
N SER A 32 12.22 14.93 14.92
CA SER A 32 11.97 13.91 15.93
C SER A 32 13.21 13.55 16.74
N GLY A 33 13.06 12.71 17.74
CA GLY A 33 14.18 12.16 18.51
C GLY A 33 15.03 11.16 17.72
N PRO A 34 16.31 10.97 18.10
CA PRO A 34 17.24 10.06 17.40
C PRO A 34 16.79 8.60 17.39
N GLY A 35 16.06 8.16 18.41
CA GLY A 35 15.52 6.79 18.49
C GLY A 35 14.52 6.50 17.38
N CYS A 36 13.68 7.47 17.00
CA CYS A 36 12.77 7.32 15.85
C CYS A 36 13.54 7.13 14.56
N ALA A 37 14.56 7.97 14.31
CA ALA A 37 15.38 7.86 13.11
C ALA A 37 16.11 6.50 13.05
N ALA A 38 16.72 6.05 14.15
CA ALA A 38 17.39 4.76 14.23
C ALA A 38 16.42 3.60 13.92
N LYS A 39 15.23 3.62 14.53
CA LYS A 39 14.22 2.56 14.32
C LYS A 39 13.64 2.54 12.90
N LEU A 40 13.44 3.70 12.30
CA LEU A 40 12.95 3.81 10.92
C LEU A 40 14.03 3.44 9.89
N ASN A 41 15.30 3.61 10.23
CA ASN A 41 16.42 3.15 9.40
C ASN A 41 16.63 1.63 9.51
N ASP A 42 16.22 1.03 10.63
CA ASP A 42 16.23 -0.42 10.83
C ASP A 42 15.01 -1.03 10.14
N ASN A 43 15.15 -1.35 8.86
CA ASN A 43 14.09 -1.97 8.06
C ASN A 43 13.95 -3.48 8.32
N ASN A 44 13.98 -3.88 9.57
CA ASN A 44 13.65 -5.25 9.94
C ASN A 44 12.22 -5.58 9.50
N GLY A 45 12.09 -6.35 8.43
CA GLY A 45 10.81 -6.92 8.03
C GLY A 45 10.16 -6.33 6.79
N THR A 46 10.88 -5.57 5.97
CA THR A 46 10.46 -5.30 4.60
C THR A 46 11.48 -5.83 3.62
N SER A 47 11.07 -6.73 2.74
CA SER A 47 11.83 -7.09 1.57
C SER A 47 11.81 -5.89 0.60
N GLY A 48 12.97 -5.47 0.17
CA GLY A 48 13.11 -4.45 -0.86
C GLY A 48 13.23 -3.02 -0.35
N ARG A 49 14.44 -2.59 -0.07
CA ARG A 49 14.77 -1.17 0.03
C ARG A 49 14.99 -0.63 -1.37
N TYR A 50 14.05 0.15 -1.87
CA TYR A 50 14.16 0.77 -3.19
C TYR A 50 14.59 2.24 -3.14
N SER A 51 14.78 2.78 -1.94
CA SER A 51 15.15 4.17 -1.72
C SER A 51 16.46 4.28 -0.96
N PRO A 52 17.29 5.28 -1.23
CA PRO A 52 18.42 5.59 -0.38
C PRO A 52 17.93 5.88 1.04
N ASN A 53 18.56 5.26 2.04
CA ASN A 53 18.21 5.44 3.46
C ASN A 53 18.78 6.75 4.03
N ILE A 54 18.95 7.76 3.20
CA ILE A 54 19.43 9.06 3.62
C ILE A 54 18.22 9.92 3.94
N PHE A 55 18.09 10.27 5.19
CA PHE A 55 17.13 11.27 5.65
C PHE A 55 17.70 12.01 6.84
N PRO A 56 17.74 13.34 6.79
CA PRO A 56 18.12 14.18 7.93
C PRO A 56 17.15 14.01 9.09
N CYS A 57 17.66 14.05 10.30
CA CYS A 57 16.86 14.09 11.52
C CYS A 57 17.38 15.17 12.44
N THR A 58 16.48 15.95 13.04
CA THR A 58 16.84 16.95 14.03
C THR A 58 17.46 16.35 15.29
N SER A 59 17.20 15.06 15.55
CA SER A 59 17.69 14.37 16.76
C SER A 59 17.42 15.18 18.02
N ILE A 60 16.13 15.51 18.23
CA ILE A 60 15.66 16.26 19.42
C ILE A 60 16.20 15.60 20.68
N SER A 61 16.87 16.39 21.50
CA SER A 61 17.44 16.00 22.79
C SER A 61 16.75 16.74 23.95
N GLU A 62 17.20 16.52 25.16
CA GLU A 62 16.65 17.17 26.36
C GLU A 62 16.65 18.71 26.25
N LYS A 63 17.67 19.28 25.60
CA LYS A 63 17.76 20.72 25.38
C LYS A 63 16.60 21.24 24.54
N GLU A 64 16.30 20.57 23.44
CA GLU A 64 15.19 20.96 22.56
C GLU A 64 13.83 20.70 23.20
N VAL A 65 13.71 19.67 24.06
CA VAL A 65 12.47 19.42 24.82
C VAL A 65 12.16 20.58 25.77
N VAL A 66 13.18 21.20 26.37
CA VAL A 66 13.01 22.30 27.32
C VAL A 66 12.85 23.66 26.63
N PHE A 67 13.65 23.91 25.59
CA PHE A 67 13.77 25.25 24.96
C PHE A 67 13.13 25.36 23.59
N GLY A 68 12.53 24.29 23.06
CA GLY A 68 12.01 24.21 21.70
C GLY A 68 13.05 23.75 20.67
N GLY A 69 12.59 23.05 19.64
CA GLY A 69 13.40 22.47 18.58
C GLY A 69 13.39 23.23 17.26
N SER A 70 12.62 24.32 17.14
CA SER A 70 12.42 25.06 15.89
C SER A 70 13.73 25.57 15.27
N ASN A 71 14.69 26.08 16.09
CA ASN A 71 16.01 26.55 15.61
C ASN A 71 16.83 25.35 15.04
N LYS A 72 16.76 24.20 15.68
CA LYS A 72 17.44 22.99 15.21
C LYS A 72 16.84 22.47 13.92
N LEU A 73 15.51 22.54 13.79
CA LEU A 73 14.82 22.22 12.55
C LEU A 73 15.27 23.14 11.40
N ARG A 74 15.27 24.46 11.63
CA ARG A 74 15.75 25.44 10.65
C ARG A 74 17.16 25.10 10.16
N SER A 75 18.10 24.89 11.07
CA SER A 75 19.47 24.53 10.73
C SER A 75 19.57 23.19 9.99
N THR A 76 18.70 22.23 10.33
CA THR A 76 18.66 20.93 9.66
C THR A 76 18.18 21.08 8.21
N ILE A 77 17.15 21.89 7.95
CA ILE A 77 16.66 22.18 6.60
C ILE A 77 17.75 22.90 5.79
N GLU A 78 18.37 23.95 6.35
CA GLU A 78 19.44 24.71 5.68
C GLU A 78 20.62 23.82 5.28
N ASN A 79 21.02 22.89 6.15
CA ASN A 79 22.10 21.96 5.86
C ASN A 79 21.67 20.89 4.84
N ALA A 80 20.45 20.39 4.91
CA ALA A 80 19.92 19.44 3.94
C ALA A 80 19.91 20.04 2.52
N LEU A 81 19.43 21.26 2.37
CA LEU A 81 19.41 21.99 1.10
C LEU A 81 20.81 22.19 0.49
N LYS A 82 21.86 22.32 1.33
CA LYS A 82 23.25 22.52 0.88
C LYS A 82 23.96 21.24 0.49
N VAL A 83 23.63 20.13 1.16
CA VAL A 83 24.45 18.90 1.12
C VAL A 83 23.78 17.79 0.31
N ILE A 84 22.43 17.74 0.30
CA ILE A 84 21.70 16.64 -0.31
C ILE A 84 21.16 17.09 -1.68
N ASP A 85 21.51 16.31 -2.70
CA ASP A 85 20.93 16.50 -4.02
C ASP A 85 19.56 15.83 -4.07
N ALA A 86 18.51 16.66 -4.05
CA ALA A 86 17.11 16.24 -4.08
C ALA A 86 16.27 17.25 -4.85
N ASP A 87 15.14 16.83 -5.37
CA ASP A 87 14.19 17.69 -6.08
C ASP A 87 13.10 18.23 -5.15
N LEU A 88 12.86 17.57 -4.02
CA LEU A 88 11.83 17.91 -3.03
C LEU A 88 12.27 17.51 -1.63
N PHE A 89 12.07 18.37 -0.66
CA PHE A 89 12.21 18.05 0.75
C PHE A 89 10.86 18.08 1.46
N VAL A 90 10.58 17.04 2.27
CA VAL A 90 9.35 16.95 3.05
C VAL A 90 9.66 16.84 4.53
N VAL A 91 9.37 17.89 5.28
CA VAL A 91 9.54 17.95 6.74
C VAL A 91 8.42 17.18 7.40
N LEU A 92 8.77 16.21 8.23
CA LEU A 92 7.82 15.34 8.94
C LEU A 92 8.00 15.51 10.46
N SER A 93 6.92 15.87 11.17
CA SER A 93 6.98 15.93 12.63
C SER A 93 6.73 14.57 13.25
N GLY A 94 7.60 14.19 14.20
CA GLY A 94 7.37 13.03 15.07
C GLY A 94 6.67 13.42 16.38
N CYS A 95 6.43 12.41 17.22
CA CYS A 95 5.75 12.61 18.50
C CYS A 95 6.41 13.67 19.38
N THR A 96 7.74 13.68 19.46
CA THR A 96 8.48 14.63 20.33
C THR A 96 8.25 16.07 19.87
N GLY A 97 8.41 16.38 18.59
CA GLY A 97 8.19 17.73 18.06
C GLY A 97 6.77 18.24 18.29
N GLU A 98 5.78 17.36 18.09
CA GLU A 98 4.37 17.72 18.31
C GLU A 98 4.01 17.92 19.79
N ILE A 99 4.60 17.13 20.71
CA ILE A 99 4.33 17.24 22.15
C ILE A 99 4.95 18.52 22.73
N ILE A 100 6.15 18.89 22.29
CA ILE A 100 6.80 20.14 22.76
C ILE A 100 6.21 21.39 22.08
N GLY A 101 5.37 21.23 21.06
CA GLY A 101 4.67 22.32 20.41
C GLY A 101 5.51 23.09 19.39
N ASP A 102 6.51 22.46 18.78
CA ASP A 102 7.27 23.07 17.70
C ASP A 102 6.40 23.30 16.46
N ASP A 103 6.44 24.50 15.91
CA ASP A 103 5.71 24.85 14.71
C ASP A 103 6.56 24.57 13.46
N ILE A 104 6.40 23.34 12.93
CA ILE A 104 7.11 22.95 11.71
C ILE A 104 6.62 23.71 10.47
N GLU A 105 5.36 24.18 10.47
CA GLU A 105 4.79 24.97 9.40
C GLU A 105 5.46 26.34 9.30
N GLU A 106 5.54 27.06 10.42
CA GLU A 106 6.26 28.34 10.46
C GLU A 106 7.70 28.18 9.98
N VAL A 107 8.42 27.17 10.49
CA VAL A 107 9.81 26.96 10.12
C VAL A 107 9.97 26.60 8.64
N ALA A 108 9.17 25.69 8.11
CA ALA A 108 9.24 25.27 6.71
C ALA A 108 8.83 26.40 5.74
N SER A 109 7.84 27.21 6.11
CA SER A 109 7.38 28.35 5.30
C SER A 109 8.48 29.40 5.05
N ASN A 110 9.49 29.51 5.92
CA ASN A 110 10.64 30.38 5.67
C ASN A 110 11.53 29.91 4.50
N PHE A 111 11.28 28.72 3.97
CA PHE A 111 11.98 28.15 2.80
C PHE A 111 11.06 28.04 1.58
N ALA A 112 9.92 28.74 1.56
CA ALA A 112 8.98 28.70 0.44
C ALA A 112 9.61 29.12 -0.90
N ASP A 113 10.54 30.10 -0.85
CA ASP A 113 11.27 30.63 -2.02
C ASP A 113 12.59 29.89 -2.28
N ALA A 114 12.86 28.77 -1.61
CA ALA A 114 14.05 27.99 -1.88
C ALA A 114 14.01 27.41 -3.30
N GLU A 115 15.18 27.31 -3.96
CA GLU A 115 15.31 26.71 -5.28
C GLU A 115 14.69 25.30 -5.33
N LYS A 116 14.89 24.53 -4.26
CA LYS A 116 14.30 23.21 -4.07
C LYS A 116 13.11 23.33 -3.11
N PRO A 117 11.90 22.87 -3.51
CA PRO A 117 10.72 22.96 -2.67
C PRO A 117 10.92 22.30 -1.31
N VAL A 118 10.49 22.98 -0.25
CA VAL A 118 10.39 22.44 1.10
C VAL A 118 8.93 22.48 1.51
N ILE A 119 8.34 21.32 1.79
CA ILE A 119 6.98 21.17 2.25
C ILE A 119 6.97 20.45 3.61
N TRP A 120 5.84 20.40 4.27
CA TRP A 120 5.75 19.83 5.61
C TRP A 120 4.46 19.01 5.79
N ALA A 121 4.53 18.01 6.67
CA ALA A 121 3.36 17.25 7.12
C ALA A 121 3.51 16.88 8.61
N LYS A 122 2.42 17.02 9.37
CA LYS A 122 2.36 16.59 10.78
C LYS A 122 2.05 15.11 10.84
N THR A 123 3.00 14.31 11.37
CA THR A 123 2.90 12.84 11.39
C THR A 123 3.16 12.24 12.77
N PRO A 124 2.52 12.75 13.86
CA PRO A 124 2.74 12.22 15.19
C PRO A 124 2.14 10.81 15.35
N GLY A 125 2.98 9.87 15.77
CA GLY A 125 2.59 8.46 15.89
C GLY A 125 1.51 8.15 16.94
N PHE A 126 1.23 9.10 17.85
CA PHE A 126 0.13 8.96 18.81
C PHE A 126 -1.25 9.33 18.23
N LYS A 127 -1.30 9.91 17.02
CA LYS A 127 -2.56 10.26 16.33
C LYS A 127 -2.93 9.26 15.23
N GLY A 128 -1.99 8.45 14.74
CA GLY A 128 -2.27 7.52 13.68
C GLY A 128 -1.13 6.54 13.41
N ASN A 129 -1.44 5.55 12.58
CA ASN A 129 -0.48 4.60 12.05
C ASN A 129 0.11 5.07 10.71
N ASN A 130 0.98 4.28 10.12
CA ASN A 130 1.64 4.62 8.85
C ASN A 130 0.69 4.67 7.64
N TYR A 131 -0.45 3.99 7.66
CA TYR A 131 -1.47 4.11 6.60
C TYR A 131 -2.14 5.49 6.64
N VAL A 132 -2.51 5.95 7.84
CA VAL A 132 -3.05 7.31 8.04
C VAL A 132 -1.98 8.37 7.74
N GLY A 133 -0.74 8.12 8.17
CA GLY A 133 0.41 8.98 7.86
C GLY A 133 0.67 9.11 6.36
N HIS A 134 0.44 8.05 5.58
CA HIS A 134 0.51 8.08 4.12
C HIS A 134 -0.46 9.12 3.52
N ASP A 135 -1.71 9.10 3.95
CA ASP A 135 -2.71 10.08 3.53
C ASP A 135 -2.31 11.52 3.91
N TRP A 136 -1.86 11.73 5.14
CA TRP A 136 -1.42 13.06 5.59
C TRP A 136 -0.26 13.60 4.74
N ILE A 137 0.71 12.76 4.41
CA ILE A 137 1.86 13.14 3.59
C ILE A 137 1.43 13.44 2.15
N LEU A 138 0.66 12.54 1.51
CA LEU A 138 0.20 12.77 0.14
C LEU A 138 -0.65 14.04 0.03
N LYS A 139 -1.59 14.22 0.95
CA LYS A 139 -2.43 15.41 0.99
C LYS A 139 -1.58 16.68 1.14
N SER A 140 -0.61 16.68 2.07
CA SER A 140 0.32 17.81 2.25
C SER A 140 1.15 18.09 0.98
N ILE A 141 1.62 17.04 0.29
CA ILE A 141 2.31 17.20 -1.00
C ILE A 141 1.37 17.83 -2.03
N PHE A 142 0.15 17.35 -2.15
CA PHE A 142 -0.80 17.89 -3.13
C PHE A 142 -1.19 19.33 -2.80
N GLU A 143 -1.47 19.63 -1.53
CA GLU A 143 -1.87 20.97 -1.08
C GLU A 143 -0.76 22.01 -1.29
N GLN A 144 0.46 21.69 -0.91
CA GLN A 144 1.55 22.65 -0.91
C GLN A 144 2.30 22.69 -2.25
N TYR A 145 2.59 21.53 -2.86
CA TYR A 145 3.35 21.50 -4.11
C TYR A 145 2.53 21.89 -5.33
N LEU A 146 1.30 21.34 -5.47
CA LEU A 146 0.46 21.62 -6.64
C LEU A 146 -0.17 23.02 -6.63
N SER A 147 -0.05 23.75 -5.52
CA SER A 147 -0.53 25.15 -5.40
C SER A 147 0.57 26.18 -5.68
N ARG A 148 1.79 25.75 -5.99
CA ARG A 148 2.90 26.67 -6.32
C ARG A 148 2.67 27.33 -7.68
N ASP A 149 3.02 28.60 -7.80
CA ASP A 149 2.83 29.40 -9.02
C ASP A 149 3.57 28.83 -10.22
N ASP A 150 4.78 28.28 -10.02
CA ASP A 150 5.58 27.65 -11.06
C ASP A 150 4.96 26.35 -11.57
N VAL A 151 4.18 25.65 -10.76
CA VAL A 151 3.43 24.44 -11.14
C VAL A 151 2.08 24.80 -11.76
N VAL A 152 1.38 25.75 -11.18
CA VAL A 152 0.07 26.24 -11.70
C VAL A 152 0.22 26.87 -13.08
N SER A 153 1.32 27.60 -13.35
CA SER A 153 1.56 28.24 -14.64
C SER A 153 1.90 27.27 -15.76
N THR A 154 2.43 26.08 -15.43
CA THR A 154 2.72 25.00 -16.39
C THR A 154 1.52 24.09 -16.61
N SER A 155 0.61 24.01 -15.65
CA SER A 155 -0.69 23.36 -15.85
C SER A 155 -1.64 24.42 -16.44
N SER A 156 -2.11 24.24 -17.67
CA SER A 156 -3.06 25.13 -18.36
C SER A 156 -4.44 25.25 -17.67
N THR A 157 -4.50 25.13 -16.36
CA THR A 157 -5.71 25.01 -15.56
C THR A 157 -5.91 26.18 -14.61
N THR A 158 -6.46 27.24 -15.11
CA THR A 158 -7.49 28.00 -14.34
C THR A 158 -8.68 27.04 -14.13
N ALA A 159 -9.22 26.99 -12.92
CA ALA A 159 -10.31 26.12 -12.50
C ALA A 159 -11.43 25.96 -13.57
N GLY A 160 -11.37 24.88 -14.34
CA GLY A 160 -12.30 24.62 -15.44
C GLY A 160 -11.75 23.57 -16.38
N THR A 161 -12.58 22.83 -17.06
CA THR A 161 -12.33 21.67 -17.95
C THR A 161 -11.32 21.87 -19.11
N ALA A 162 -10.65 23.01 -19.21
CA ALA A 162 -9.65 23.31 -20.23
C ALA A 162 -8.26 22.88 -19.74
N GLY A 163 -7.76 21.75 -20.22
CA GLY A 163 -6.39 21.29 -19.94
C GLY A 163 -6.26 19.82 -19.55
N LYS A 164 -7.36 19.06 -19.46
CA LYS A 164 -7.27 17.62 -19.18
C LYS A 164 -6.65 16.86 -20.35
N GLU A 165 -5.68 16.00 -20.06
CA GLU A 165 -5.06 15.14 -21.07
C GLU A 165 -5.91 13.88 -21.25
N LYS A 166 -6.39 13.65 -22.48
CA LYS A 166 -7.25 12.50 -22.80
C LYS A 166 -6.59 11.16 -22.47
N GLY A 167 -7.30 10.37 -21.68
CA GLY A 167 -6.88 9.05 -21.22
C GLY A 167 -5.84 9.06 -20.11
N LEU A 168 -5.39 10.23 -19.63
CA LEU A 168 -4.47 10.32 -18.47
C LEU A 168 -5.22 10.02 -17.18
N VAL A 169 -4.71 9.08 -16.41
CA VAL A 169 -5.32 8.60 -15.17
C VAL A 169 -4.30 8.63 -14.04
N ASN A 170 -4.59 9.35 -12.97
CA ASN A 170 -3.80 9.22 -11.75
C ASN A 170 -4.05 7.86 -11.12
N LEU A 171 -2.99 7.14 -10.81
CA LEU A 171 -3.05 5.81 -10.23
C LEU A 171 -2.38 5.79 -8.86
N PHE A 172 -3.14 5.40 -7.85
CA PHE A 172 -2.67 5.12 -6.50
C PHE A 172 -3.09 3.71 -6.09
N VAL A 173 -2.14 3.00 -5.48
CA VAL A 173 -2.31 1.65 -4.95
C VAL A 173 -1.84 1.66 -3.50
N ALA A 174 -1.64 0.51 -2.88
CA ALA A 174 -1.18 0.37 -1.50
C ALA A 174 -0.05 1.32 -1.10
N PRO A 175 0.03 1.71 0.18
CA PRO A 175 1.12 2.54 0.68
C PRO A 175 2.49 1.93 0.40
N PRO A 176 3.39 2.66 -0.26
CA PRO A 176 4.72 2.17 -0.61
C PRO A 176 5.50 1.65 0.60
N GLN A 177 6.26 0.58 0.41
CA GLN A 177 7.14 -0.04 1.41
C GLN A 177 6.43 -0.58 2.68
N GLN A 178 5.13 -0.43 2.80
CA GLN A 178 4.33 -1.14 3.79
C GLN A 178 3.82 -2.47 3.21
N ASP A 179 3.49 -2.47 1.92
CA ASP A 179 3.22 -3.66 1.14
C ASP A 179 4.53 -4.21 0.56
N PRO A 180 4.89 -5.49 0.78
CA PRO A 180 6.09 -6.08 0.20
C PRO A 180 6.11 -6.11 -1.34
N TYR A 181 4.94 -6.19 -1.97
CA TYR A 181 4.78 -6.27 -3.43
C TYR A 181 4.40 -4.93 -4.07
N TRP A 182 4.41 -3.83 -3.32
CA TRP A 182 3.89 -2.54 -3.76
C TRP A 182 4.35 -2.11 -5.16
N LEU A 183 5.65 -2.28 -5.46
CA LEU A 183 6.21 -1.84 -6.73
C LEU A 183 5.78 -2.76 -7.89
N GLY A 184 5.79 -4.06 -7.67
CA GLY A 184 5.36 -5.04 -8.67
C GLY A 184 3.86 -4.94 -8.94
N ASN A 185 3.05 -4.83 -7.89
CA ASN A 185 1.60 -4.65 -7.99
C ASN A 185 1.25 -3.34 -8.73
N LEU A 186 1.91 -2.24 -8.38
CA LEU A 186 1.70 -0.95 -9.06
C LEU A 186 1.99 -1.06 -10.56
N ARG A 187 3.12 -1.68 -10.93
CA ARG A 187 3.50 -1.86 -12.35
C ARG A 187 2.54 -2.76 -13.09
N GLU A 188 2.06 -3.84 -12.48
CA GLU A 188 1.11 -4.72 -13.14
C GLU A 188 -0.22 -4.01 -13.40
N ILE A 189 -0.70 -3.21 -12.45
CA ILE A 189 -1.90 -2.39 -12.65
C ILE A 189 -1.66 -1.33 -13.73
N GLU A 190 -0.49 -0.68 -13.77
CA GLU A 190 -0.12 0.23 -14.87
C GLU A 190 -0.17 -0.48 -16.24
N ASN A 191 0.35 -1.71 -16.33
CA ASN A 191 0.34 -2.51 -17.55
C ASN A 191 -1.09 -2.83 -18.00
N LEU A 192 -1.94 -3.25 -17.07
CA LEU A 192 -3.34 -3.57 -17.33
C LEU A 192 -4.12 -2.34 -17.83
N LEU A 193 -3.95 -1.19 -17.19
CA LEU A 193 -4.58 0.06 -17.63
C LEU A 193 -4.07 0.51 -18.98
N THR A 194 -2.78 0.35 -19.27
CA THR A 194 -2.18 0.68 -20.57
C THR A 194 -2.72 -0.24 -21.65
N ALA A 195 -2.91 -1.52 -21.37
CA ALA A 195 -3.46 -2.49 -22.32
C ALA A 195 -4.88 -2.12 -22.80
N ILE A 196 -5.69 -1.52 -21.95
CA ILE A 196 -7.04 -1.03 -22.31
C ILE A 196 -7.05 0.41 -22.87
N GLY A 197 -5.87 0.97 -23.19
CA GLY A 197 -5.72 2.25 -23.88
C GLY A 197 -5.65 3.48 -22.98
N LEU A 198 -5.52 3.33 -21.66
CA LEU A 198 -5.32 4.43 -20.71
C LEU A 198 -3.83 4.78 -20.57
N LYS A 199 -3.56 5.96 -20.00
CA LYS A 199 -2.21 6.46 -19.70
C LYS A 199 -2.08 6.62 -18.18
N PRO A 200 -1.65 5.58 -17.45
CA PRO A 200 -1.50 5.68 -16.00
C PRO A 200 -0.38 6.64 -15.62
N ASN A 201 -0.64 7.50 -14.65
CA ASN A 201 0.30 8.43 -14.03
C ASN A 201 0.41 8.12 -12.54
N THR A 202 1.60 7.73 -12.09
CA THR A 202 1.93 7.59 -10.69
C THR A 202 3.19 8.37 -10.37
N ILE A 203 3.34 8.77 -9.11
CA ILE A 203 4.51 9.51 -8.62
C ILE A 203 5.57 8.58 -8.04
N PHE A 204 5.26 7.29 -7.90
CA PHE A 204 6.09 6.31 -7.22
C PHE A 204 6.91 5.44 -8.16
N GLY A 205 8.11 5.07 -7.73
CA GLY A 205 8.94 4.09 -8.41
C GLY A 205 9.86 4.67 -9.49
N PHE A 206 10.60 3.77 -10.14
CA PHE A 206 11.63 4.14 -11.11
C PHE A 206 11.10 4.91 -12.31
N GLY A 207 11.75 6.02 -12.66
CA GLY A 207 11.38 6.86 -13.80
C GLY A 207 10.17 7.77 -13.54
N ARG A 208 9.73 7.87 -12.28
CA ARG A 208 8.65 8.74 -11.82
C ARG A 208 9.22 9.92 -11.00
N GLY A 209 8.40 10.61 -10.24
CA GLY A 209 8.82 11.73 -9.37
C GLY A 209 8.07 13.02 -9.65
N LEU A 210 8.75 14.17 -9.52
CA LEU A 210 8.13 15.49 -9.59
C LEU A 210 7.44 15.79 -10.93
N GLU A 211 7.99 15.32 -12.04
CA GLU A 211 7.35 15.53 -13.36
C GLU A 211 5.99 14.80 -13.46
N ASN A 212 5.85 13.65 -12.79
CA ASN A 212 4.57 12.96 -12.68
C ASN A 212 3.63 13.68 -11.70
N LEU A 213 4.19 14.24 -10.61
CA LEU A 213 3.43 15.03 -9.65
C LEU A 213 2.81 16.28 -10.33
N LYS A 214 3.56 16.98 -11.18
CA LYS A 214 3.06 18.13 -11.99
C LYS A 214 1.93 17.75 -12.95
N LYS A 215 1.87 16.49 -13.40
CA LYS A 215 0.80 16.00 -14.29
C LYS A 215 -0.51 15.69 -13.58
N ILE A 216 -0.50 15.52 -12.26
CA ILE A 216 -1.69 15.14 -11.50
C ILE A 216 -2.91 16.01 -11.82
N PRO A 217 -2.83 17.36 -11.85
CA PRO A 217 -3.98 18.20 -12.16
C PRO A 217 -4.54 18.02 -13.57
N ASN A 218 -3.73 17.50 -14.50
CA ASN A 218 -4.10 17.33 -15.91
C ASN A 218 -4.79 15.97 -16.19
N ALA A 219 -4.87 15.07 -15.22
CA ALA A 219 -5.55 13.79 -15.39
C ALA A 219 -7.06 13.95 -15.55
N GLU A 220 -7.66 13.13 -16.39
CA GLU A 220 -9.12 13.06 -16.54
C GLU A 220 -9.77 12.35 -15.36
N TYR A 221 -9.09 11.35 -14.79
CA TYR A 221 -9.62 10.50 -13.71
C TYR A 221 -8.54 10.21 -12.68
N THR A 222 -8.98 9.85 -11.47
CA THR A 222 -8.14 9.24 -10.44
C THR A 222 -8.68 7.84 -10.13
N ILE A 223 -7.79 6.85 -10.11
CA ILE A 223 -8.08 5.49 -9.68
C ILE A 223 -7.28 5.23 -8.41
N LEU A 224 -7.99 4.88 -7.35
CA LEU A 224 -7.41 4.41 -6.09
C LEU A 224 -7.76 2.94 -5.91
N VAL A 225 -6.75 2.07 -5.88
CA VAL A 225 -6.91 0.65 -5.57
C VAL A 225 -6.54 0.44 -4.12
N SER A 226 -7.50 0.62 -3.24
CA SER A 226 -7.34 0.44 -1.80
C SER A 226 -8.70 0.45 -1.10
N PRO A 227 -8.90 -0.35 -0.03
CA PRO A 227 -10.14 -0.31 0.73
C PRO A 227 -10.32 0.99 1.53
N TRP A 228 -9.24 1.66 1.93
CA TRP A 228 -9.33 2.89 2.70
C TRP A 228 -8.08 3.80 2.65
N ALA A 229 -6.87 3.24 2.69
CA ALA A 229 -5.64 4.03 2.70
C ALA A 229 -5.47 4.82 1.40
N GLY A 230 -5.10 6.10 1.48
CA GLY A 230 -4.97 7.00 0.33
C GLY A 230 -6.29 7.67 -0.10
N LEU A 231 -7.43 7.35 0.54
CA LEU A 231 -8.73 7.88 0.12
C LEU A 231 -8.86 9.39 0.39
N GLU A 232 -8.42 9.88 1.54
CA GLU A 232 -8.50 11.31 1.86
C GLU A 232 -7.71 12.16 0.86
N SER A 233 -6.54 11.67 0.46
CA SER A 233 -5.69 12.31 -0.56
C SER A 233 -6.32 12.29 -1.95
N ALA A 234 -6.92 11.17 -2.34
CA ALA A 234 -7.61 11.04 -3.63
C ALA A 234 -8.86 11.92 -3.70
N GLU A 235 -9.67 11.96 -2.63
CA GLU A 235 -10.82 12.87 -2.52
C GLU A 235 -10.40 14.36 -2.52
N TYR A 236 -9.21 14.68 -2.00
CA TYR A 236 -8.68 16.03 -2.12
C TYR A 236 -8.46 16.41 -3.60
N LEU A 237 -7.89 15.51 -4.41
CA LEU A 237 -7.71 15.76 -5.84
C LEU A 237 -9.04 15.93 -6.57
N GLU A 238 -10.05 15.13 -6.23
CA GLU A 238 -11.39 15.25 -6.78
C GLU A 238 -11.98 16.65 -6.49
N ARG A 239 -11.97 17.05 -5.22
CA ARG A 239 -12.54 18.36 -4.80
C ARG A 239 -11.73 19.54 -5.34
N ARG A 240 -10.40 19.48 -5.36
CA ARG A 240 -9.55 20.63 -5.69
C ARG A 240 -9.39 20.83 -7.18
N PHE A 241 -9.30 19.75 -7.97
CA PHE A 241 -9.00 19.79 -9.39
C PHE A 241 -10.14 19.26 -10.26
N ASN A 242 -11.29 18.95 -9.66
CA ASN A 242 -12.45 18.38 -10.36
C ASN A 242 -12.06 17.14 -11.19
N ILE A 243 -11.31 16.20 -10.57
CA ILE A 243 -10.89 14.95 -11.17
C ILE A 243 -11.74 13.82 -10.58
N PRO A 244 -12.70 13.24 -11.33
CA PRO A 244 -13.53 12.16 -10.82
C PRO A 244 -12.70 11.01 -10.24
N LEU A 245 -13.14 10.46 -9.10
CA LEU A 245 -12.46 9.40 -8.37
C LEU A 245 -13.20 8.06 -8.50
N LEU A 246 -12.49 7.03 -8.94
CA LEU A 246 -12.88 5.63 -8.76
C LEU A 246 -12.07 5.04 -7.60
N GLN A 247 -12.72 4.76 -6.48
CA GLN A 247 -12.17 3.90 -5.45
C GLN A 247 -12.55 2.44 -5.75
N TYR A 248 -11.56 1.61 -6.05
CA TYR A 248 -11.71 0.16 -6.18
C TYR A 248 -11.12 -0.50 -4.93
N PRO A 249 -11.95 -1.12 -4.06
CA PRO A 249 -11.51 -1.48 -2.70
C PRO A 249 -10.64 -2.74 -2.63
N VAL A 250 -10.49 -3.48 -3.72
CA VAL A 250 -9.82 -4.78 -3.76
C VAL A 250 -8.61 -4.73 -4.68
N LEU A 251 -7.44 -5.13 -4.20
CA LEU A 251 -6.32 -5.40 -5.09
C LEU A 251 -6.70 -6.55 -6.03
N PRO A 252 -6.75 -6.34 -7.36
CA PRO A 252 -7.22 -7.38 -8.28
C PRO A 252 -6.18 -8.50 -8.39
N ILE A 253 -6.50 -9.69 -7.89
CA ILE A 253 -5.68 -10.91 -7.97
C ILE A 253 -6.45 -11.99 -8.72
N GLY A 254 -5.79 -12.65 -9.67
CA GLY A 254 -6.38 -13.74 -10.46
C GLY A 254 -7.38 -13.27 -11.52
N SER A 255 -8.06 -14.20 -12.13
CA SER A 255 -8.96 -13.93 -13.26
C SER A 255 -10.21 -13.17 -12.83
N THR A 256 -10.91 -13.66 -11.83
CA THR A 256 -12.24 -13.15 -11.44
C THR A 256 -12.19 -11.67 -11.06
N GLU A 257 -11.28 -11.30 -10.17
CA GLU A 257 -11.23 -9.92 -9.65
C GLU A 257 -10.56 -8.97 -10.63
N THR A 258 -9.56 -9.42 -11.41
CA THR A 258 -8.91 -8.57 -12.41
C THR A 258 -9.87 -8.24 -13.56
N THR A 259 -10.67 -9.17 -14.01
CA THR A 259 -11.73 -8.94 -15.00
C THR A 259 -12.76 -7.91 -14.51
N LYS A 260 -13.22 -8.05 -13.25
CA LYS A 260 -14.15 -7.08 -12.64
C LYS A 260 -13.52 -5.69 -12.57
N PHE A 261 -12.26 -5.59 -12.15
CA PHE A 261 -11.52 -4.35 -12.07
C PHE A 261 -11.43 -3.66 -13.44
N LEU A 262 -11.00 -4.37 -14.48
CA LEU A 262 -10.87 -3.79 -15.83
C LEU A 262 -12.21 -3.30 -16.38
N ARG A 263 -13.29 -4.04 -16.18
CA ARG A 263 -14.64 -3.63 -16.58
C ARG A 263 -15.12 -2.40 -15.83
N ALA A 264 -14.91 -2.35 -14.51
CA ALA A 264 -15.25 -1.19 -13.69
C ALA A 264 -14.48 0.07 -14.11
N VAL A 265 -13.19 -0.07 -14.38
CA VAL A 265 -12.35 1.02 -14.89
C VAL A 265 -12.83 1.49 -16.28
N ALA A 266 -13.09 0.57 -17.20
CA ALA A 266 -13.53 0.91 -18.55
C ALA A 266 -14.91 1.61 -18.53
N GLU A 267 -15.82 1.16 -17.70
CA GLU A 267 -17.13 1.81 -17.52
C GLU A 267 -16.98 3.22 -16.94
N PHE A 268 -16.13 3.39 -15.94
CA PHE A 268 -15.91 4.67 -15.26
C PHE A 268 -15.20 5.69 -16.18
N THR A 269 -14.19 5.26 -16.91
CA THR A 269 -13.35 6.15 -17.73
C THR A 269 -13.87 6.34 -19.14
N GLY A 270 -14.79 5.50 -19.60
CA GLY A 270 -15.21 5.46 -20.99
C GLY A 270 -14.14 4.89 -21.93
N ALA A 271 -13.23 4.06 -21.43
CA ALA A 271 -12.24 3.38 -22.25
C ALA A 271 -12.92 2.47 -23.32
N ASP A 272 -12.18 2.18 -24.39
CA ASP A 272 -12.70 1.38 -25.49
C ASP A 272 -13.16 -0.01 -25.02
N LYS A 273 -14.46 -0.26 -25.13
CA LYS A 273 -15.11 -1.47 -24.61
C LYS A 273 -14.70 -2.73 -25.40
N GLU A 274 -14.53 -2.61 -26.71
CA GLU A 274 -14.12 -3.74 -27.55
C GLU A 274 -12.66 -4.11 -27.29
N LEU A 275 -11.80 -3.11 -27.14
CA LEU A 275 -10.42 -3.32 -26.74
C LEU A 275 -10.33 -3.95 -25.36
N THR A 276 -11.10 -3.45 -24.39
CA THR A 276 -11.11 -3.97 -23.01
C THR A 276 -11.53 -5.44 -22.97
N GLU A 277 -12.64 -5.81 -23.64
CA GLU A 277 -13.10 -7.22 -23.64
C GLU A 277 -12.14 -8.13 -24.43
N ARG A 278 -11.47 -7.64 -25.47
CA ARG A 278 -10.42 -8.40 -26.16
C ARG A 278 -9.24 -8.69 -25.23
N VAL A 279 -8.74 -7.67 -24.50
CA VAL A 279 -7.65 -7.83 -23.52
C VAL A 279 -8.04 -8.82 -22.42
N ILE A 280 -9.26 -8.69 -21.89
CA ILE A 280 -9.78 -9.60 -20.87
C ILE A 280 -9.80 -11.05 -21.42
N THR A 281 -10.38 -11.25 -22.59
CA THR A 281 -10.48 -12.59 -23.21
C THR A 281 -9.11 -13.24 -23.42
N GLU A 282 -8.13 -12.47 -23.88
CA GLU A 282 -6.76 -12.92 -24.11
C GLU A 282 -6.09 -13.31 -22.78
N LYS A 283 -6.20 -12.47 -21.77
CA LYS A 283 -5.57 -12.69 -20.45
C LYS A 283 -6.25 -13.81 -19.65
N GLU A 284 -7.56 -13.94 -19.74
CA GLU A 284 -8.28 -15.08 -19.15
C GLU A 284 -7.89 -16.39 -19.82
N ALA A 285 -7.80 -16.40 -21.16
CA ALA A 285 -7.38 -17.59 -21.89
C ALA A 285 -5.96 -18.03 -21.50
N GLU A 286 -5.03 -17.09 -21.33
CA GLU A 286 -3.68 -17.35 -20.85
C GLU A 286 -3.69 -17.91 -19.42
N PHE A 287 -4.44 -17.27 -18.50
CA PHE A 287 -4.57 -17.69 -17.11
C PHE A 287 -5.12 -19.13 -16.99
N TYR A 288 -6.24 -19.43 -17.64
CA TYR A 288 -6.86 -20.75 -17.60
C TYR A 288 -6.04 -21.81 -18.30
N TYR A 289 -5.28 -21.45 -19.35
CA TYR A 289 -4.36 -22.41 -19.99
C TYR A 289 -3.33 -22.98 -19.00
N TYR A 290 -2.79 -22.14 -18.11
CA TYR A 290 -1.86 -22.60 -17.08
C TYR A 290 -2.60 -23.37 -15.96
N ILE A 291 -3.74 -22.87 -15.52
CA ILE A 291 -4.53 -23.54 -14.48
C ILE A 291 -4.96 -24.94 -14.91
N GLU A 292 -5.46 -25.11 -16.12
CA GLU A 292 -5.91 -26.42 -16.64
C GLU A 292 -4.76 -27.43 -16.66
N ARG A 293 -3.58 -27.03 -17.12
CA ARG A 293 -2.41 -27.92 -17.15
C ARG A 293 -1.94 -28.34 -15.77
N PHE A 294 -2.21 -27.52 -14.78
CA PHE A 294 -1.81 -27.78 -13.41
C PHE A 294 -2.89 -28.50 -12.60
N ALA A 295 -4.14 -28.41 -13.02
CA ALA A 295 -5.30 -28.96 -12.31
C ALA A 295 -5.18 -30.48 -12.08
N ASP A 296 -4.69 -31.25 -13.05
CA ASP A 296 -4.51 -32.69 -12.91
C ASP A 296 -3.55 -33.02 -11.76
N THR A 297 -2.42 -32.31 -11.68
CA THR A 297 -1.45 -32.47 -10.58
C THR A 297 -2.07 -32.14 -9.22
N LEU A 298 -2.91 -31.10 -9.16
CA LEU A 298 -3.58 -30.67 -7.94
C LEU A 298 -4.63 -31.64 -7.46
N LEU A 299 -5.42 -32.18 -8.39
CA LEU A 299 -6.49 -33.15 -8.10
C LEU A 299 -5.91 -34.50 -7.68
N GLU A 300 -4.87 -34.97 -8.35
CA GLU A 300 -4.25 -36.26 -8.06
C GLU A 300 -3.51 -36.30 -6.74
N THR A 301 -2.73 -35.24 -6.45
CA THR A 301 -1.85 -35.22 -5.28
C THR A 301 -2.58 -34.90 -3.98
N ARG A 302 -3.69 -34.16 -4.02
CA ARG A 302 -4.48 -33.71 -2.85
C ARG A 302 -3.62 -33.12 -1.72
N ILE A 303 -2.49 -32.50 -2.07
CA ILE A 303 -1.50 -32.00 -1.11
C ILE A 303 -1.97 -30.74 -0.39
N LEU A 304 -2.89 -30.01 -0.98
CA LEU A 304 -3.43 -28.78 -0.40
C LEU A 304 -4.76 -29.04 0.32
N GLY A 305 -4.85 -28.60 1.57
CA GLY A 305 -6.12 -28.61 2.30
C GLY A 305 -7.14 -27.65 1.66
N LYS A 306 -8.42 -27.91 1.94
CA LYS A 306 -9.51 -27.12 1.37
C LYS A 306 -9.81 -25.84 2.13
N ARG A 307 -9.29 -25.69 3.35
CA ARG A 307 -9.61 -24.59 4.26
C ARG A 307 -8.39 -23.75 4.56
N PHE A 308 -8.60 -22.44 4.64
CA PHE A 308 -7.55 -21.47 4.91
C PHE A 308 -7.99 -20.37 5.88
N THR A 309 -7.02 -19.69 6.44
CA THR A 309 -7.18 -18.44 7.17
C THR A 309 -6.19 -17.39 6.67
N VAL A 310 -6.58 -16.11 6.76
CA VAL A 310 -5.71 -14.98 6.43
C VAL A 310 -5.61 -14.07 7.64
N ALA A 311 -4.38 -13.65 7.99
CA ALA A 311 -4.11 -12.66 9.03
C ALA A 311 -3.18 -11.58 8.44
N SER A 312 -3.78 -10.53 7.87
CA SER A 312 -3.06 -9.50 7.12
C SER A 312 -3.73 -8.12 7.27
N ASP A 313 -3.16 -7.11 6.60
CA ASP A 313 -3.86 -5.85 6.38
C ASP A 313 -5.17 -6.05 5.59
N SER A 314 -5.99 -5.00 5.54
CA SER A 314 -7.30 -5.06 4.88
C SER A 314 -7.20 -5.34 3.39
N GLU A 315 -6.19 -4.79 2.71
CA GLU A 315 -6.01 -4.95 1.26
C GLU A 315 -5.73 -6.41 0.90
N TYR A 316 -4.72 -7.02 1.54
CA TYR A 316 -4.35 -8.42 1.27
C TYR A 316 -5.38 -9.41 1.80
N THR A 317 -6.01 -9.13 2.95
CA THR A 317 -7.08 -10.00 3.46
C THR A 317 -8.25 -10.09 2.47
N LEU A 318 -8.69 -8.95 1.91
CA LEU A 318 -9.72 -8.91 0.87
C LEU A 318 -9.27 -9.67 -0.38
N ALA A 319 -8.15 -9.26 -0.96
CA ALA A 319 -7.69 -9.73 -2.26
C ALA A 319 -7.41 -11.24 -2.27
N VAL A 320 -6.63 -11.71 -1.28
CA VAL A 320 -6.25 -13.13 -1.19
C VAL A 320 -7.45 -14.01 -0.88
N THR A 321 -8.35 -13.57 0.01
CA THR A 321 -9.57 -14.35 0.31
C THR A 321 -10.44 -14.49 -0.92
N LYS A 322 -10.67 -13.39 -1.67
CA LYS A 322 -11.46 -13.43 -2.91
C LYS A 322 -10.81 -14.35 -3.96
N PHE A 323 -9.51 -14.25 -4.17
CA PHE A 323 -8.80 -15.12 -5.11
C PHE A 323 -8.92 -16.60 -4.73
N LEU A 324 -8.66 -16.96 -3.48
CA LEU A 324 -8.70 -18.34 -3.05
C LEU A 324 -10.11 -18.95 -3.09
N VAL A 325 -11.14 -18.15 -2.85
CA VAL A 325 -12.52 -18.62 -2.97
C VAL A 325 -12.99 -18.63 -4.41
N ASN A 326 -12.86 -17.51 -5.11
CA ASN A 326 -13.52 -17.31 -6.40
C ASN A 326 -12.81 -18.02 -7.56
N ASP A 327 -11.47 -18.06 -7.55
CA ASP A 327 -10.67 -18.68 -8.60
C ASP A 327 -10.21 -20.10 -8.22
N MET A 328 -9.93 -20.36 -6.93
CA MET A 328 -9.37 -21.63 -6.48
C MET A 328 -10.37 -22.58 -5.80
N GLY A 329 -11.56 -22.12 -5.46
CA GLY A 329 -12.61 -22.94 -4.81
C GLY A 329 -12.23 -23.42 -3.41
N LEU A 330 -11.41 -22.67 -2.67
CA LEU A 330 -11.08 -22.96 -1.28
C LEU A 330 -12.08 -22.30 -0.34
N PHE A 331 -12.14 -22.78 0.90
CA PHE A 331 -13.09 -22.31 1.91
C PHE A 331 -12.35 -21.51 3.00
N PRO A 332 -12.71 -20.22 3.21
CA PRO A 332 -12.15 -19.45 4.30
C PRO A 332 -12.74 -19.92 5.62
N GLU A 333 -11.90 -20.06 6.61
CA GLU A 333 -12.28 -19.99 8.01
C GLU A 333 -12.41 -18.51 8.41
N LYS A 334 -12.35 -18.18 9.68
CA LYS A 334 -12.29 -16.80 10.11
C LYS A 334 -11.04 -16.10 9.57
N VAL A 335 -11.16 -14.83 9.13
CA VAL A 335 -10.04 -14.01 8.68
C VAL A 335 -9.83 -12.81 9.60
N PHE A 336 -8.59 -12.34 9.67
CA PHE A 336 -8.17 -11.28 10.60
C PHE A 336 -7.59 -10.09 9.82
N ILE A 337 -8.10 -8.91 10.12
CA ILE A 337 -7.62 -7.65 9.56
C ILE A 337 -6.81 -6.91 10.62
N THR A 338 -5.55 -6.62 10.32
CA THR A 338 -4.54 -6.27 11.31
C THR A 338 -3.92 -4.87 11.14
N ASP A 339 -4.38 -4.08 10.19
CA ASP A 339 -3.88 -2.73 9.86
C ASP A 339 -4.49 -1.60 10.70
N ASP A 340 -5.31 -1.95 11.71
CA ASP A 340 -6.04 -0.99 12.55
C ASP A 340 -6.88 -0.01 11.72
N ALA A 341 -7.56 -0.55 10.69
CA ALA A 341 -8.45 0.22 9.82
C ALA A 341 -9.49 1.04 10.63
N PRO A 342 -9.72 2.31 10.29
CA PRO A 342 -10.67 3.14 11.00
C PRO A 342 -12.08 2.52 11.03
N LYS A 343 -12.78 2.65 12.15
CA LYS A 343 -14.11 2.05 12.36
C LYS A 343 -15.12 2.39 11.25
N SER A 344 -15.01 3.56 10.66
CA SER A 344 -15.86 4.02 9.56
C SER A 344 -15.74 3.16 8.29
N PHE A 345 -14.62 2.46 8.10
CA PHE A 345 -14.38 1.60 6.94
C PHE A 345 -14.65 0.13 7.22
N GLN A 346 -14.65 -0.30 8.49
CA GLN A 346 -14.72 -1.73 8.84
C GLN A 346 -15.96 -2.41 8.29
N GLN A 347 -17.13 -1.76 8.32
CA GLN A 347 -18.35 -2.34 7.76
C GLN A 347 -18.26 -2.48 6.24
N LYS A 348 -17.77 -1.47 5.53
CA LYS A 348 -17.59 -1.52 4.07
C LYS A 348 -16.62 -2.63 3.65
N ILE A 349 -15.53 -2.80 4.39
CA ILE A 349 -14.55 -3.88 4.16
C ILE A 349 -15.20 -5.25 4.40
N THR A 350 -15.99 -5.40 5.45
CA THR A 350 -16.72 -6.63 5.75
C THR A 350 -17.73 -6.96 4.66
N ASP A 351 -18.51 -5.97 4.20
CA ASP A 351 -19.50 -6.15 3.14
C ASP A 351 -18.82 -6.54 1.83
N GLU A 352 -17.67 -5.93 1.49
CA GLU A 352 -16.90 -6.29 0.31
C GLU A 352 -16.31 -7.70 0.40
N LEU A 353 -15.81 -8.09 1.57
CA LEU A 353 -15.27 -9.43 1.79
C LEU A 353 -16.37 -10.51 1.64
N ASN A 354 -17.58 -10.22 2.02
CA ASN A 354 -18.69 -11.18 1.92
C ASN A 354 -19.33 -11.24 0.51
N GLN A 355 -18.80 -10.50 -0.46
CA GLN A 355 -19.14 -10.66 -1.89
C GLN A 355 -18.30 -11.77 -2.52
N LEU A 356 -18.38 -12.97 -1.95
CA LEU A 356 -17.72 -14.17 -2.47
C LEU A 356 -18.67 -14.97 -3.37
N ASN A 357 -18.08 -15.70 -4.33
CA ASN A 357 -18.85 -16.61 -5.19
C ASN A 357 -19.43 -17.77 -4.38
N TYR A 358 -20.37 -18.48 -4.97
CA TYR A 358 -20.97 -19.73 -4.44
C TYR A 358 -21.72 -19.57 -3.11
N GLY A 359 -22.08 -18.33 -2.72
CA GLY A 359 -22.75 -18.08 -1.45
C GLY A 359 -21.87 -18.32 -0.21
N ILE A 360 -20.56 -18.36 -0.40
CA ILE A 360 -19.60 -18.51 0.70
C ILE A 360 -19.51 -17.19 1.47
N THR A 361 -19.46 -17.28 2.79
CA THR A 361 -19.21 -16.16 3.69
C THR A 361 -18.13 -16.52 4.68
N THR A 362 -17.48 -15.51 5.26
CA THR A 362 -16.47 -15.71 6.31
C THR A 362 -16.66 -14.71 7.44
N GLU A 363 -16.29 -15.12 8.64
CA GLU A 363 -16.22 -14.21 9.79
C GLU A 363 -14.97 -13.36 9.69
N VAL A 364 -15.13 -12.05 9.88
CA VAL A 364 -14.06 -11.04 9.84
C VAL A 364 -13.82 -10.47 11.22
N GLN A 365 -12.58 -10.47 11.66
CA GLN A 365 -12.20 -9.81 12.91
C GLN A 365 -11.13 -8.74 12.67
N PHE A 366 -11.43 -7.52 13.10
CA PHE A 366 -10.45 -6.42 13.14
C PHE A 366 -9.72 -6.46 14.48
N THR A 367 -8.47 -6.86 14.47
CA THR A 367 -7.65 -6.97 15.68
C THR A 367 -6.17 -6.83 15.37
N THR A 368 -5.43 -6.26 16.31
CA THR A 368 -3.96 -6.15 16.26
C THR A 368 -3.28 -6.98 17.34
N ASP A 369 -4.06 -7.78 18.07
CA ASP A 369 -3.57 -8.65 19.12
C ASP A 369 -3.13 -10.00 18.52
N GLY A 370 -1.81 -10.19 18.39
CA GLY A 370 -1.24 -11.40 17.80
C GLY A 370 -1.51 -12.66 18.64
N HIS A 371 -1.61 -12.53 19.96
CA HIS A 371 -1.94 -13.66 20.82
C HIS A 371 -3.37 -14.13 20.59
N ASP A 372 -4.33 -13.20 20.53
CA ASP A 372 -5.74 -13.50 20.25
C ASP A 372 -5.90 -14.17 18.87
N ILE A 373 -5.23 -13.63 17.84
CA ILE A 373 -5.21 -14.23 16.51
C ILE A 373 -4.72 -15.69 16.57
N HIS A 374 -3.58 -15.93 17.20
CA HIS A 374 -2.97 -17.26 17.25
C HIS A 374 -3.83 -18.28 18.02
N GLU A 375 -4.40 -17.90 19.16
CA GLU A 375 -5.26 -18.81 19.94
C GLU A 375 -6.54 -19.15 19.17
N GLN A 376 -7.12 -18.20 18.45
CA GLN A 376 -8.28 -18.48 17.62
C GLN A 376 -7.94 -19.39 16.44
N ILE A 377 -6.80 -19.17 15.75
CA ILE A 377 -6.37 -20.07 14.66
C ILE A 377 -6.10 -21.48 15.17
N LYS A 378 -5.52 -21.66 16.36
CA LYS A 378 -5.34 -23.00 16.98
C LYS A 378 -6.65 -23.70 17.25
N ALA A 379 -7.70 -22.96 17.56
CA ALA A 379 -9.03 -23.52 17.86
C ALA A 379 -9.86 -23.84 16.61
N MET A 380 -9.43 -23.45 15.39
CA MET A 380 -10.16 -23.73 14.14
C MET A 380 -10.05 -25.19 13.71
N ASP A 381 -11.13 -25.71 13.14
CA ASP A 381 -11.15 -27.03 12.47
C ASP A 381 -10.97 -26.87 10.95
N PHE A 382 -9.76 -27.10 10.50
CA PHE A 382 -9.42 -27.01 9.07
C PHE A 382 -9.79 -28.28 8.28
N ALA A 383 -10.32 -29.31 8.92
CA ALA A 383 -10.66 -30.59 8.28
C ALA A 383 -9.52 -31.16 7.39
N GLY A 384 -8.27 -31.01 7.85
CA GLY A 384 -7.07 -31.44 7.12
C GLY A 384 -5.89 -30.51 7.40
N THR A 385 -4.89 -30.50 6.49
CA THR A 385 -3.74 -29.61 6.63
C THR A 385 -4.17 -28.16 6.42
N PRO A 386 -3.98 -27.28 7.41
CA PRO A 386 -4.34 -25.88 7.27
C PRO A 386 -3.50 -25.16 6.21
N LEU A 387 -4.09 -24.15 5.54
CA LEU A 387 -3.36 -23.13 4.82
C LEU A 387 -3.45 -21.83 5.61
N ILE A 388 -2.31 -21.34 6.10
CA ILE A 388 -2.21 -20.10 6.88
C ILE A 388 -1.46 -19.07 6.05
N ILE A 389 -2.11 -17.94 5.80
CA ILE A 389 -1.59 -16.84 5.01
C ILE A 389 -1.50 -15.62 5.90
N GLY A 390 -0.36 -14.94 5.91
CA GLY A 390 -0.18 -13.80 6.79
C GLY A 390 1.17 -13.15 6.68
N SER A 391 1.71 -12.77 7.81
CA SER A 391 3.02 -12.16 7.99
C SER A 391 4.02 -13.15 8.62
N ASN A 392 5.23 -12.70 8.85
CA ASN A 392 6.24 -13.54 9.54
C ASN A 392 5.82 -13.99 10.96
N TRP A 393 4.84 -13.32 11.56
CA TRP A 393 4.32 -13.69 12.88
C TRP A 393 3.58 -15.03 12.87
N GLU A 394 2.92 -15.39 11.79
CA GLU A 394 2.17 -16.65 11.65
C GLU A 394 3.06 -17.85 11.42
N LYS A 395 4.34 -17.67 11.07
CA LYS A 395 5.24 -18.78 10.72
C LYS A 395 5.38 -19.82 11.83
N LYS A 396 5.64 -19.35 13.07
CA LYS A 396 5.81 -20.27 14.22
C LYS A 396 4.54 -21.08 14.46
N LEU A 397 3.39 -20.42 14.42
CA LEU A 397 2.09 -21.05 14.53
C LEU A 397 1.85 -22.09 13.43
N ALA A 398 2.19 -21.75 12.17
CA ALA A 398 2.05 -22.68 11.06
C ALA A 398 2.91 -23.94 11.22
N VAL A 399 4.13 -23.80 11.77
CA VAL A 399 4.99 -24.94 12.10
C VAL A 399 4.37 -25.80 13.21
N GLU A 400 3.84 -25.19 14.27
CA GLU A 400 3.18 -25.90 15.38
C GLU A 400 1.96 -26.70 14.92
N LEU A 401 1.18 -26.17 13.98
CA LEU A 401 -0.01 -26.81 13.42
C LEU A 401 0.27 -27.75 12.24
N GLY A 402 1.51 -27.87 11.79
CA GLY A 402 1.84 -28.56 10.54
C GLY A 402 1.20 -27.94 9.30
N ALA A 403 0.85 -26.65 9.34
CA ALA A 403 0.14 -25.94 8.30
C ALA A 403 1.05 -25.58 7.11
N HIS A 404 0.49 -25.44 5.92
CA HIS A 404 1.14 -24.71 4.83
C HIS A 404 1.13 -23.21 5.17
N TYR A 405 2.24 -22.54 4.95
CA TYR A 405 2.40 -21.14 5.33
C TYR A 405 2.85 -20.28 4.15
N ILE A 406 2.15 -19.17 3.95
CA ILE A 406 2.47 -18.19 2.92
C ILE A 406 2.60 -16.80 3.56
N ASN A 407 3.73 -16.16 3.33
CA ASN A 407 3.96 -14.79 3.75
C ASN A 407 3.60 -13.82 2.62
N VAL A 408 2.58 -13.00 2.82
CA VAL A 408 2.11 -11.99 1.84
C VAL A 408 2.21 -10.56 2.37
N SER A 409 2.31 -10.36 3.68
CA SER A 409 2.23 -9.03 4.29
C SER A 409 3.34 -8.73 5.27
N TYR A 410 3.37 -7.48 5.74
CA TYR A 410 4.34 -7.00 6.73
C TYR A 410 4.10 -7.62 8.12
N PRO A 411 5.16 -8.03 8.84
CA PRO A 411 6.56 -8.09 8.42
C PRO A 411 6.87 -9.30 7.56
N MET A 412 7.75 -9.12 6.55
CA MET A 412 8.25 -10.18 5.70
C MET A 412 9.77 -10.27 5.82
N LEU A 413 10.28 -11.30 6.49
CA LEU A 413 11.72 -11.44 6.79
C LEU A 413 12.42 -12.50 5.93
N GLU A 414 11.68 -13.41 5.34
CA GLU A 414 12.22 -14.62 4.74
C GLU A 414 12.10 -14.68 3.22
N LYS A 415 11.39 -13.75 2.64
CA LYS A 415 11.26 -13.61 1.20
C LYS A 415 11.80 -12.25 0.79
N LEU A 416 12.72 -12.24 -0.18
CA LEU A 416 13.13 -11.02 -0.86
C LEU A 416 12.16 -10.78 -2.03
N VAL A 417 11.45 -9.65 -1.99
CA VAL A 417 10.62 -9.17 -3.10
C VAL A 417 11.31 -7.95 -3.70
N ILE A 418 11.64 -7.98 -4.98
CA ILE A 418 12.26 -6.86 -5.70
C ILE A 418 11.25 -6.23 -6.65
N ASN A 419 10.66 -7.03 -7.53
CA ASN A 419 9.67 -6.62 -8.53
C ASN A 419 8.60 -7.70 -8.76
N ASP A 420 8.56 -8.71 -7.90
CA ASP A 420 7.49 -9.72 -7.89
C ASP A 420 6.14 -9.05 -7.56
N HIS A 421 5.05 -9.62 -8.03
CA HIS A 421 3.70 -9.10 -7.85
C HIS A 421 2.71 -10.24 -7.64
N ILE A 422 1.59 -9.91 -7.02
CA ILE A 422 0.44 -10.80 -6.90
C ILE A 422 -0.83 -10.18 -7.52
N ALA A 423 -0.78 -8.92 -7.94
CA ALA A 423 -1.85 -8.28 -8.69
C ALA A 423 -1.95 -8.83 -10.11
N GLY A 424 -3.14 -8.74 -10.70
CA GLY A 424 -3.41 -9.13 -12.06
C GLY A 424 -3.58 -10.63 -12.26
N TYR A 425 -3.74 -11.02 -13.53
CA TYR A 425 -3.86 -12.41 -13.93
C TYR A 425 -2.58 -13.20 -13.61
N SER A 426 -1.43 -12.68 -14.04
CA SER A 426 -0.13 -13.30 -13.77
C SER A 426 0.21 -13.33 -12.28
N GLY A 427 -0.17 -12.31 -11.53
CA GLY A 427 0.02 -12.28 -10.08
C GLY A 427 -0.75 -13.38 -9.35
N GLY A 428 -1.95 -13.71 -9.82
CA GLY A 428 -2.70 -14.86 -9.34
C GLY A 428 -1.95 -16.19 -9.55
N LEU A 429 -1.29 -16.36 -10.71
CA LEU A 429 -0.44 -17.52 -10.98
C LEU A 429 0.79 -17.53 -10.05
N HIS A 430 1.45 -16.40 -9.84
CA HIS A 430 2.58 -16.30 -8.91
C HIS A 430 2.20 -16.66 -7.47
N LEU A 431 1.04 -16.20 -7.01
CA LEU A 431 0.54 -16.56 -5.68
C LEU A 431 0.23 -18.06 -5.59
N LEU A 432 -0.34 -18.64 -6.64
CA LEU A 432 -0.61 -20.07 -6.74
C LEU A 432 0.68 -20.89 -6.68
N GLU A 433 1.72 -20.50 -7.43
CA GLU A 433 3.03 -21.15 -7.41
C GLU A 433 3.64 -21.13 -6.00
N GLN A 434 3.53 -20.02 -5.28
CA GLN A 434 3.99 -19.93 -3.90
C GLN A 434 3.25 -20.89 -2.97
N ILE A 435 1.91 -20.96 -3.08
CA ILE A 435 1.07 -21.85 -2.27
C ILE A 435 1.44 -23.31 -2.52
N PHE A 436 1.56 -23.72 -3.78
CA PHE A 436 1.88 -25.10 -4.10
C PHE A 436 3.32 -25.46 -3.80
N THR A 437 4.26 -24.56 -3.99
CA THR A 437 5.66 -24.75 -3.57
C THR A 437 5.75 -25.03 -2.07
N ALA A 438 5.01 -24.26 -1.26
CA ALA A 438 4.95 -24.48 0.19
C ALA A 438 4.29 -25.82 0.55
N ALA A 439 3.27 -26.24 -0.18
CA ALA A 439 2.62 -27.53 0.02
C ALA A 439 3.54 -28.69 -0.38
N MET A 440 4.19 -28.61 -1.55
CA MET A 440 5.09 -29.65 -2.07
C MET A 440 6.35 -29.79 -1.21
N SER A 441 6.89 -28.72 -0.65
CA SER A 441 8.10 -28.75 0.20
C SER A 441 7.94 -29.60 1.47
N LYS A 442 6.72 -29.95 1.85
CA LYS A 442 6.39 -30.82 2.99
C LYS A 442 6.19 -32.29 2.62
N LEU A 443 6.18 -32.62 1.33
CA LEU A 443 6.18 -34.00 0.90
C LEU A 443 7.52 -34.64 1.31
N LYS A 444 7.49 -35.52 2.29
CA LYS A 444 8.64 -36.37 2.59
C LYS A 444 8.78 -37.36 1.44
N LEU A 445 9.90 -37.27 0.71
CA LEU A 445 10.34 -38.32 -0.24
C LEU A 445 10.65 -39.59 0.53
#